data_6d7d905f01e73cccda6aef37801ace63
#
_entry.id   6d7d905f01e73cccda6aef37801ace63
#
_cell.length_a   1.000
_cell.length_b   1.000
_cell.length_c   1.000
_cell.angle_alpha   90.00
_cell.angle_beta   90.00
_cell.angle_gamma   90.00
#
_symmetry.space_group_name_H-M   'P 1'
#
loop_
_entity.id
_entity.type
_entity.pdbx_description
1 polymer ?
#
loop_
_entity_poly.entity_id
_entity_poly.type
_entity_poly.pdbx_seq_one_letter_code
_entity_poly.pdbx_strand_id
1 'polypeptide(L)'
;MAVTPASPGCLAGIRVLDLTQFEAGTTCTEALAWMGADIAKVENPKGGEAGRTGFGDAYYFMMYNANKRSLTVNLKSERGLALVKEMVKKADVFTENFAPGAVERLGLGYDVVSALNPRIIYAQVKGFGDGMPYEKGLSFDPVAQAVNVTRLGPDNPAIVGIQESHQLKVSVLGTLHYLIGKTACFGRFLRHRPPL
;
A
#
# COMPACT_ATOMS: atom_id res chain seq x y z
N MET A 1 7.42 17.42 35.01
CA MET A 1 6.98 18.09 33.75
C MET A 1 5.72 17.38 33.28
N ALA A 2 4.61 18.07 33.17
CA ALA A 2 3.38 17.50 32.60
C ALA A 2 3.61 17.33 31.10
N VAL A 3 3.52 16.09 30.61
CA VAL A 3 3.57 15.80 29.16
C VAL A 3 2.28 16.35 28.58
N THR A 4 2.38 17.41 27.80
CA THR A 4 1.23 17.92 27.04
C THR A 4 0.77 16.78 26.11
N PRO A 5 -0.51 16.37 26.16
CA PRO A 5 -1.00 15.35 25.24
C PRO A 5 -0.75 15.83 23.80
N ALA A 6 -0.15 14.98 22.99
CA ALA A 6 0.09 15.29 21.59
C ALA A 6 -1.23 15.64 20.93
N SER A 7 -1.26 16.72 20.15
CA SER A 7 -2.44 17.08 19.36
C SER A 7 -2.84 15.91 18.48
N PRO A 8 -4.14 15.60 18.37
CA PRO A 8 -4.58 14.54 17.46
C PRO A 8 -4.12 14.88 16.04
N GLY A 9 -3.58 13.89 15.32
CA GLY A 9 -3.16 14.06 13.93
C GLY A 9 -4.34 14.49 13.03
N CYS A 10 -4.04 15.04 11.87
CA CYS A 10 -5.07 15.53 10.92
C CYS A 10 -6.02 14.43 10.41
N LEU A 11 -5.63 13.15 10.54
CA LEU A 11 -6.45 11.98 10.20
C LEU A 11 -6.97 11.24 11.44
N ALA A 12 -6.99 11.88 12.61
CA ALA A 12 -7.52 11.27 13.82
C ALA A 12 -8.99 10.86 13.60
N GLY A 13 -9.31 9.61 13.97
CA GLY A 13 -10.64 9.03 13.78
C GLY A 13 -10.86 8.33 12.43
N ILE A 14 -9.96 8.47 11.46
CA ILE A 14 -9.99 7.71 10.21
C ILE A 14 -9.46 6.30 10.44
N ARG A 15 -10.23 5.30 10.04
CA ARG A 15 -9.91 3.87 10.18
C ARG A 15 -9.53 3.28 8.84
N VAL A 16 -8.32 2.74 8.77
CA VAL A 16 -7.77 2.13 7.55
C VAL A 16 -7.62 0.62 7.74
N LEU A 17 -8.21 -0.15 6.85
CA LEU A 17 -7.99 -1.57 6.74
C LEU A 17 -6.89 -1.83 5.71
N ASP A 18 -5.74 -2.25 6.20
CA ASP A 18 -4.50 -2.37 5.43
C ASP A 18 -4.20 -3.84 5.10
N LEU A 19 -4.32 -4.22 3.83
CA LEU A 19 -3.94 -5.52 3.29
C LEU A 19 -2.66 -5.43 2.45
N THR A 20 -1.92 -4.35 2.56
CA THR A 20 -0.71 -4.15 1.75
C THR A 20 0.46 -4.99 2.23
N GLN A 21 1.42 -5.21 1.33
CA GLN A 21 2.61 -6.01 1.57
C GLN A 21 3.85 -5.32 1.01
N PHE A 22 5.02 -5.70 1.49
CA PHE A 22 6.32 -5.16 1.08
C PHE A 22 6.43 -3.64 1.30
N GLU A 23 6.72 -2.86 0.24
CA GLU A 23 7.12 -1.47 0.35
C GLU A 23 6.04 -0.48 -0.10
N ALA A 24 5.61 -0.51 -1.36
CA ALA A 24 4.82 0.56 -1.96
C ALA A 24 3.47 0.81 -1.26
N GLY A 25 2.71 -0.26 -0.97
CA GLY A 25 1.44 -0.15 -0.27
C GLY A 25 1.60 0.14 1.21
N THR A 26 2.57 -0.51 1.86
CA THR A 26 2.85 -0.34 3.29
C THR A 26 3.32 1.08 3.62
N THR A 27 4.14 1.68 2.76
CA THR A 27 4.55 3.09 2.86
C THR A 27 3.35 4.04 2.81
N CYS A 28 2.40 3.75 1.92
CA CYS A 28 1.19 4.56 1.82
C CYS A 28 0.41 4.55 3.14
N THR A 29 0.14 3.37 3.68
CA THR A 29 -0.63 3.23 4.92
C THR A 29 0.15 3.69 6.15
N GLU A 30 1.48 3.56 6.15
CA GLU A 30 2.35 4.14 7.19
C GLU A 30 2.26 5.68 7.23
N ALA A 31 2.28 6.33 6.06
CA ALA A 31 2.09 7.77 5.99
C ALA A 31 0.74 8.21 6.60
N LEU A 32 -0.33 7.45 6.36
CA LEU A 32 -1.63 7.71 6.99
C LEU A 32 -1.56 7.51 8.51
N ALA A 33 -0.83 6.49 8.99
CA ALA A 33 -0.62 6.24 10.41
C ALA A 33 0.12 7.39 11.09
N TRP A 34 1.18 7.93 10.47
CA TRP A 34 1.90 9.10 10.97
C TRP A 34 1.06 10.38 10.99
N MET A 35 0.06 10.48 10.13
CA MET A 35 -0.93 11.56 10.16
C MET A 35 -2.05 11.34 11.18
N GLY A 36 -2.03 10.24 11.94
CA GLY A 36 -2.95 9.97 13.04
C GLY A 36 -4.11 9.03 12.70
N ALA A 37 -4.14 8.42 11.50
CA ALA A 37 -5.15 7.40 11.18
C ALA A 37 -4.92 6.12 11.99
N ASP A 38 -6.01 5.42 12.30
CA ASP A 38 -5.99 4.11 12.96
C ASP A 38 -5.88 2.99 11.91
N ILE A 39 -4.70 2.41 11.80
CA ILE A 39 -4.40 1.39 10.80
C ILE A 39 -4.51 -0.01 11.41
N ALA A 40 -5.41 -0.82 10.87
CA ALA A 40 -5.49 -2.26 11.13
C ALA A 40 -4.86 -3.02 9.98
N LYS A 41 -3.63 -3.50 10.16
CA LYS A 41 -2.89 -4.29 9.18
C LYS A 41 -3.27 -5.75 9.29
N VAL A 42 -3.83 -6.30 8.21
CA VAL A 42 -4.21 -7.72 8.11
C VAL A 42 -3.01 -8.52 7.60
N GLU A 43 -2.60 -9.49 8.40
CA GLU A 43 -1.44 -10.34 8.12
C GLU A 43 -1.82 -11.83 8.04
N ASN A 44 -1.01 -12.60 7.30
CA ASN A 44 -1.17 -14.05 7.21
C ASN A 44 -0.80 -14.72 8.55
N PRO A 45 -1.59 -15.68 9.09
CA PRO A 45 -1.24 -16.42 10.29
C PRO A 45 0.07 -17.21 10.17
N LYS A 46 0.46 -17.58 8.95
CA LYS A 46 1.71 -18.30 8.69
C LYS A 46 2.80 -17.32 8.24
N GLY A 47 3.53 -16.75 9.18
CA GLY A 47 4.69 -15.91 8.91
C GLY A 47 4.42 -14.41 8.79
N GLY A 48 3.18 -13.96 8.96
CA GLY A 48 2.85 -12.54 8.91
C GLY A 48 2.81 -11.96 7.49
N GLU A 49 3.11 -10.69 7.37
CA GLU A 49 3.29 -9.99 6.11
C GLU A 49 4.61 -10.40 5.46
N ALA A 50 4.65 -10.45 4.13
CA ALA A 50 5.80 -10.97 3.37
C ALA A 50 7.13 -10.25 3.67
N GLY A 51 7.11 -8.99 4.06
CA GLY A 51 8.29 -8.23 4.50
C GLY A 51 8.89 -8.69 5.84
N ARG A 52 8.18 -9.53 6.61
CA ARG A 52 8.73 -10.16 7.83
C ARG A 52 9.64 -11.34 7.54
N THR A 53 9.58 -11.91 6.33
CA THR A 53 10.32 -13.13 5.99
C THR A 53 11.79 -12.84 5.72
N GLY A 54 12.67 -13.66 6.32
CA GLY A 54 14.10 -13.69 6.06
C GLY A 54 15.00 -13.32 7.24
N PHE A 55 14.60 -12.41 8.12
CA PHE A 55 15.44 -11.92 9.22
C PHE A 55 14.69 -11.66 10.54
N GLY A 56 13.61 -12.39 10.81
CA GLY A 56 12.83 -12.22 12.04
C GLY A 56 11.94 -10.96 12.00
N ASP A 57 11.89 -10.20 13.12
CA ASP A 57 11.27 -8.87 13.14
C ASP A 57 12.10 -7.92 12.30
N ALA A 58 12.10 -8.19 11.00
CA ALA A 58 13.04 -7.63 10.08
C ALA A 58 12.95 -6.11 10.12
N TYR A 59 14.08 -5.49 10.20
CA TYR A 59 14.26 -4.05 10.07
C TYR A 59 13.43 -3.48 8.91
N TYR A 60 13.34 -4.21 7.80
CA TYR A 60 12.49 -3.89 6.66
C TYR A 60 11.01 -3.77 7.06
N PHE A 61 10.45 -4.74 7.77
CA PHE A 61 9.06 -4.67 8.21
C PHE A 61 8.81 -3.48 9.16
N MET A 62 9.70 -3.27 10.12
CA MET A 62 9.59 -2.17 11.08
C MET A 62 9.64 -0.79 10.40
N MET A 63 10.45 -0.67 9.34
CA MET A 63 10.63 0.57 8.60
C MET A 63 9.36 1.02 7.83
N TYR A 64 8.54 0.07 7.39
CA TYR A 64 7.33 0.37 6.59
C TYR A 64 6.01 0.14 7.31
N ASN A 65 6.05 -0.25 8.58
CA ASN A 65 4.83 -0.58 9.32
C ASN A 65 4.76 0.06 10.72
N ALA A 66 5.52 1.12 10.95
CA ALA A 66 5.42 1.88 12.18
C ALA A 66 4.00 2.43 12.39
N ASN A 67 3.57 2.53 13.65
CA ASN A 67 2.26 3.03 14.08
C ASN A 67 1.05 2.24 13.55
N LYS A 68 1.24 1.01 13.06
CA LYS A 68 0.13 0.14 12.65
C LYS A 68 -0.17 -0.91 13.72
N ARG A 69 -1.43 -1.29 13.84
CA ARG A 69 -1.86 -2.43 14.66
C ARG A 69 -1.98 -3.66 13.79
N SER A 70 -1.29 -4.74 14.17
CA SER A 70 -1.33 -6.01 13.45
C SER A 70 -2.54 -6.84 13.86
N LEU A 71 -3.19 -7.46 12.87
CA LEU A 71 -4.25 -8.44 13.04
C LEU A 71 -3.97 -9.64 12.14
N THR A 72 -3.81 -10.81 12.73
CA THR A 72 -3.55 -12.05 11.99
C THR A 72 -4.85 -12.72 11.57
N VAL A 73 -5.08 -12.85 10.25
CA VAL A 73 -6.31 -13.44 9.69
C VAL A 73 -6.00 -14.34 8.50
N ASN A 74 -6.56 -15.54 8.50
CA ASN A 74 -6.53 -16.41 7.32
C ASN A 74 -7.63 -16.01 6.32
N LEU A 75 -7.27 -15.20 5.31
CA LEU A 75 -8.19 -14.75 4.26
C LEU A 75 -8.74 -15.88 3.36
N LYS A 76 -8.14 -17.08 3.43
CA LYS A 76 -8.62 -18.28 2.70
C LYS A 76 -9.67 -19.07 3.46
N SER A 77 -9.91 -18.77 4.74
CA SER A 77 -10.98 -19.38 5.52
C SER A 77 -12.23 -18.52 5.47
N GLU A 78 -13.40 -19.16 5.40
CA GLU A 78 -14.70 -18.47 5.41
C GLU A 78 -14.84 -17.55 6.63
N ARG A 79 -14.44 -18.03 7.81
CA ARG A 79 -14.51 -17.24 9.05
C ARG A 79 -13.59 -16.02 9.00
N GLY A 80 -12.37 -16.17 8.47
CA GLY A 80 -11.42 -15.05 8.34
C GLY A 80 -11.91 -14.02 7.33
N LEU A 81 -12.43 -14.48 6.19
CA LEU A 81 -13.01 -13.61 5.19
C LEU A 81 -14.25 -12.85 5.72
N ALA A 82 -15.14 -13.55 6.44
CA ALA A 82 -16.30 -12.92 7.07
C ALA A 82 -15.88 -11.83 8.06
N LEU A 83 -14.86 -12.09 8.90
CA LEU A 83 -14.32 -11.11 9.84
C LEU A 83 -13.83 -9.85 9.10
N VAL A 84 -13.05 -10.00 8.04
CA VAL A 84 -12.55 -8.86 7.26
C VAL A 84 -13.69 -8.09 6.60
N LYS A 85 -14.72 -8.76 6.08
CA LYS A 85 -15.93 -8.11 5.55
C LYS A 85 -16.67 -7.29 6.61
N GLU A 86 -16.75 -7.77 7.85
CA GLU A 86 -17.32 -6.98 8.96
C GLU A 86 -16.45 -5.76 9.31
N MET A 87 -15.12 -5.88 9.21
CA MET A 87 -14.21 -4.74 9.39
C MET A 87 -14.37 -3.70 8.29
N VAL A 88 -14.57 -4.13 7.03
CA VAL A 88 -14.85 -3.25 5.88
C VAL A 88 -16.05 -2.33 6.16
N LYS A 89 -17.12 -2.84 6.75
CA LYS A 89 -18.30 -2.04 7.10
C LYS A 89 -18.00 -0.88 8.06
N LYS A 90 -16.92 -0.99 8.82
CA LYS A 90 -16.51 -0.02 9.83
C LYS A 90 -15.29 0.80 9.43
N ALA A 91 -14.63 0.45 8.34
CA ALA A 91 -13.45 1.16 7.83
C ALA A 91 -13.85 2.36 6.97
N ASP A 92 -13.00 3.37 6.95
CA ASP A 92 -13.14 4.53 6.09
C ASP A 92 -12.29 4.35 4.82
N VAL A 93 -11.18 3.61 4.92
CA VAL A 93 -10.28 3.28 3.81
C VAL A 93 -9.97 1.79 3.80
N PHE A 94 -9.99 1.19 2.63
CA PHE A 94 -9.48 -0.16 2.37
C PHE A 94 -8.31 -0.05 1.40
N THR A 95 -7.15 -0.61 1.77
CA THR A 95 -5.94 -0.52 0.95
C THR A 95 -5.35 -1.89 0.68
N GLU A 96 -4.99 -2.18 -0.58
CA GLU A 96 -4.37 -3.43 -0.99
C GLU A 96 -3.32 -3.21 -2.10
N ASN A 97 -2.37 -4.14 -2.21
CA ASN A 97 -1.40 -4.18 -3.30
C ASN A 97 -1.10 -5.62 -3.75
N PHE A 98 -2.10 -6.48 -3.70
CA PHE A 98 -1.98 -7.86 -4.20
C PHE A 98 -1.75 -7.89 -5.71
N ALA A 99 -1.26 -9.03 -6.19
CA ALA A 99 -1.17 -9.29 -7.62
C ALA A 99 -2.53 -9.10 -8.32
N PRO A 100 -2.55 -8.67 -9.58
CA PRO A 100 -3.80 -8.46 -10.33
C PRO A 100 -4.75 -9.66 -10.23
N GLY A 101 -6.01 -9.42 -9.94
CA GLY A 101 -7.05 -10.43 -9.77
C GLY A 101 -6.99 -11.24 -8.47
N ALA A 102 -5.99 -11.05 -7.61
CA ALA A 102 -5.87 -11.84 -6.39
C ALA A 102 -6.89 -11.42 -5.31
N VAL A 103 -7.09 -10.13 -5.12
CA VAL A 103 -8.06 -9.61 -4.14
C VAL A 103 -9.50 -9.90 -4.57
N GLU A 104 -9.77 -9.88 -5.87
CA GLU A 104 -11.05 -10.25 -6.45
C GLU A 104 -11.38 -11.73 -6.20
N ARG A 105 -10.41 -12.62 -6.42
CA ARG A 105 -10.56 -14.07 -6.11
C ARG A 105 -10.78 -14.35 -4.63
N LEU A 106 -10.31 -13.48 -3.75
CA LEU A 106 -10.60 -13.55 -2.31
C LEU A 106 -12.00 -13.02 -1.97
N GLY A 107 -12.73 -12.44 -2.91
CA GLY A 107 -14.02 -11.81 -2.66
C GLY A 107 -13.93 -10.50 -1.87
N LEU A 108 -12.84 -9.75 -2.09
CA LEU A 108 -12.56 -8.44 -1.51
C LEU A 108 -12.25 -7.40 -2.60
N GLY A 109 -12.64 -7.65 -3.85
CA GLY A 109 -12.55 -6.67 -4.93
C GLY A 109 -13.46 -5.47 -4.69
N TYR A 110 -13.24 -4.40 -5.48
CA TYR A 110 -13.95 -3.13 -5.33
C TYR A 110 -15.47 -3.28 -5.27
N ASP A 111 -16.07 -4.07 -6.18
CA ASP A 111 -17.51 -4.24 -6.23
C ASP A 111 -18.11 -4.81 -4.95
N VAL A 112 -17.40 -5.78 -4.34
CA VAL A 112 -17.83 -6.41 -3.08
C VAL A 112 -17.65 -5.44 -1.92
N VAL A 113 -16.49 -4.78 -1.85
CA VAL A 113 -16.14 -3.87 -0.74
C VAL A 113 -17.03 -2.62 -0.77
N SER A 114 -17.28 -2.05 -1.94
CA SER A 114 -18.19 -0.88 -2.10
C SER A 114 -19.65 -1.23 -1.82
N ALA A 115 -20.10 -2.44 -2.17
CA ALA A 115 -21.43 -2.91 -1.81
C ALA A 115 -21.63 -3.07 -0.30
N LEU A 116 -20.58 -3.50 0.43
CA LEU A 116 -20.60 -3.62 1.90
C LEU A 116 -20.54 -2.26 2.60
N ASN A 117 -19.83 -1.32 2.02
CA ASN A 117 -19.64 0.03 2.56
C ASN A 117 -19.53 1.04 1.40
N PRO A 118 -20.65 1.66 0.98
CA PRO A 118 -20.66 2.61 -0.14
C PRO A 118 -19.81 3.88 0.08
N ARG A 119 -19.43 4.17 1.31
CA ARG A 119 -18.61 5.33 1.65
C ARG A 119 -17.12 5.04 1.66
N ILE A 120 -16.71 3.79 1.47
CA ILE A 120 -15.33 3.38 1.61
C ILE A 120 -14.45 3.95 0.50
N ILE A 121 -13.28 4.42 0.86
CA ILE A 121 -12.23 4.75 -0.09
C ILE A 121 -11.43 3.48 -0.37
N TYR A 122 -11.55 2.95 -1.59
CA TYR A 122 -10.79 1.78 -2.01
C TYR A 122 -9.50 2.22 -2.71
N ALA A 123 -8.36 1.97 -2.06
CA ALA A 123 -7.04 2.31 -2.59
C ALA A 123 -6.31 1.05 -3.05
N GLN A 124 -6.01 0.98 -4.33
CA GLN A 124 -5.29 -0.13 -4.94
C GLN A 124 -3.92 0.36 -5.44
N VAL A 125 -2.85 -0.27 -4.96
CA VAL A 125 -1.48 0.03 -5.40
C VAL A 125 -1.02 -1.06 -6.36
N LYS A 126 -0.85 -0.71 -7.63
CA LYS A 126 -0.43 -1.62 -8.72
C LYS A 126 0.76 -1.04 -9.46
N GLY A 127 1.55 -1.92 -10.08
CA GLY A 127 2.70 -1.51 -10.90
C GLY A 127 2.29 -0.91 -12.24
N PHE A 128 1.17 -1.35 -12.79
CA PHE A 128 0.65 -0.91 -14.09
C PHE A 128 -0.80 -0.46 -13.94
N GLY A 129 -1.19 0.54 -14.74
CA GLY A 129 -2.58 1.03 -14.79
C GLY A 129 -3.49 0.11 -15.58
N ASP A 130 -4.80 0.23 -15.33
CA ASP A 130 -5.83 -0.47 -16.07
C ASP A 130 -5.81 -0.04 -17.56
N GLY A 131 -6.03 -0.97 -18.48
CA GLY A 131 -5.98 -0.72 -19.93
C GLY A 131 -4.58 -0.60 -20.53
N MET A 132 -3.52 -0.74 -19.74
CA MET A 132 -2.14 -0.71 -20.21
C MET A 132 -1.69 -2.10 -20.70
N PRO A 133 -0.71 -2.19 -21.64
CA PRO A 133 -0.24 -3.48 -22.17
C PRO A 133 0.20 -4.50 -21.11
N TYR A 134 0.66 -4.03 -19.96
CA TYR A 134 1.14 -4.86 -18.85
C TYR A 134 0.21 -4.85 -17.62
N GLU A 135 -1.06 -4.51 -17.80
CA GLU A 135 -2.06 -4.44 -16.71
C GLU A 135 -2.06 -5.67 -15.79
N LYS A 136 -1.90 -6.86 -16.38
CA LYS A 136 -1.85 -8.13 -15.63
C LYS A 136 -0.45 -8.50 -15.13
N GLY A 137 0.56 -7.67 -15.42
CA GLY A 137 1.94 -7.90 -15.02
C GLY A 137 2.18 -7.64 -13.54
N LEU A 138 3.08 -8.44 -12.97
CA LEU A 138 3.64 -8.14 -11.65
C LEU A 138 4.71 -7.06 -11.79
N SER A 139 4.72 -6.11 -10.88
CA SER A 139 5.77 -5.10 -10.83
C SER A 139 6.35 -5.03 -9.43
N PHE A 140 7.56 -5.53 -9.31
CA PHE A 140 8.46 -5.24 -8.20
C PHE A 140 9.47 -4.18 -8.65
N ASP A 141 10.24 -3.65 -7.71
CA ASP A 141 11.20 -2.59 -7.96
C ASP A 141 12.14 -2.82 -9.18
N PRO A 142 12.73 -4.01 -9.40
CA PRO A 142 13.53 -4.27 -10.61
C PRO A 142 12.76 -4.11 -11.92
N VAL A 143 11.47 -4.47 -11.94
CA VAL A 143 10.62 -4.30 -13.12
C VAL A 143 10.33 -2.82 -13.37
N ALA A 144 10.01 -2.07 -12.33
CA ALA A 144 9.79 -0.64 -12.43
C ALA A 144 11.04 0.10 -12.92
N GLN A 145 12.22 -0.30 -12.44
CA GLN A 145 13.50 0.23 -12.89
C GLN A 145 13.75 -0.08 -14.38
N ALA A 146 13.56 -1.35 -14.79
CA ALA A 146 13.78 -1.77 -16.18
C ALA A 146 12.84 -1.04 -17.16
N VAL A 147 11.56 -0.91 -16.84
CA VAL A 147 10.58 -0.19 -17.66
C VAL A 147 10.93 1.28 -17.79
N ASN A 148 11.38 1.92 -16.71
CA ASN A 148 11.80 3.33 -16.71
C ASN A 148 13.05 3.53 -17.60
N VAL A 149 14.05 2.68 -17.49
CA VAL A 149 15.27 2.73 -18.32
C VAL A 149 14.93 2.57 -19.80
N THR A 150 14.08 1.61 -20.14
CA THR A 150 13.67 1.37 -21.54
C THR A 150 12.88 2.54 -22.13
N ARG A 151 12.07 3.21 -21.32
CA ARG A 151 11.21 4.31 -21.76
C ARG A 151 11.97 5.63 -21.96
N LEU A 152 13.09 5.82 -21.26
CA LEU A 152 13.87 7.05 -21.33
C LEU A 152 14.93 7.02 -22.45
N GLY A 153 15.25 5.86 -23.01
CA GLY A 153 16.25 5.69 -24.06
C GLY A 153 17.70 5.94 -23.64
N PRO A 154 18.69 5.39 -24.35
CA PRO A 154 20.10 5.53 -23.99
C PRO A 154 20.64 6.96 -24.10
N ASP A 155 19.98 7.81 -24.88
CA ASP A 155 20.42 9.19 -25.17
C ASP A 155 19.81 10.23 -24.23
N ASN A 156 19.04 9.81 -23.19
CA ASN A 156 18.46 10.74 -22.24
C ASN A 156 19.47 11.10 -21.14
N PRO A 157 19.91 12.36 -21.03
CA PRO A 157 20.90 12.78 -20.04
C PRO A 157 20.45 12.55 -18.56
N ALA A 158 19.16 12.39 -18.31
CA ALA A 158 18.68 12.00 -17.00
C ALA A 158 19.07 10.57 -16.60
N ILE A 159 19.38 9.69 -17.56
CA ILE A 159 19.85 8.32 -17.31
C ILE A 159 21.35 8.30 -16.97
N VAL A 160 22.14 9.16 -17.59
CA VAL A 160 23.59 9.20 -17.37
C VAL A 160 23.91 9.52 -15.90
N GLY A 161 23.20 10.48 -15.31
CA GLY A 161 23.32 10.77 -13.89
C GLY A 161 22.86 9.64 -12.95
N ILE A 162 22.02 8.74 -13.46
CA ILE A 162 21.57 7.54 -12.75
C ILE A 162 22.61 6.41 -12.85
N GLN A 163 23.41 6.35 -13.91
CA GLN A 163 24.40 5.29 -14.11
C GLN A 163 25.64 5.41 -13.21
N GLU A 164 26.00 6.61 -12.79
CA GLU A 164 27.24 6.84 -12.05
C GLU A 164 27.15 6.61 -10.52
N SER A 165 25.96 6.45 -9.95
CA SER A 165 25.79 6.22 -8.51
C SER A 165 24.88 5.05 -8.18
N HIS A 166 25.42 3.84 -8.22
CA HIS A 166 24.66 2.60 -7.96
C HIS A 166 23.91 2.59 -6.60
N GLN A 167 24.47 3.22 -5.58
CA GLN A 167 23.85 3.34 -4.26
C GLN A 167 22.84 4.50 -4.15
N LEU A 168 23.03 5.58 -4.88
CA LEU A 168 22.08 6.69 -4.93
C LEU A 168 20.84 6.34 -5.77
N LYS A 169 20.96 5.42 -6.73
CA LYS A 169 19.87 4.91 -7.58
C LYS A 169 18.80 4.19 -6.80
N VAL A 170 19.19 3.29 -5.92
CA VAL A 170 18.23 2.57 -5.06
C VAL A 170 17.53 3.56 -4.13
N SER A 171 18.24 4.57 -3.64
CA SER A 171 17.68 5.60 -2.76
C SER A 171 16.77 6.58 -3.50
N VAL A 172 17.14 7.05 -4.68
CA VAL A 172 16.33 8.02 -5.46
C VAL A 172 15.13 7.34 -6.12
N LEU A 173 15.27 6.12 -6.61
CA LEU A 173 14.14 5.34 -7.14
C LEU A 173 13.26 4.78 -6.02
N GLY A 174 13.80 4.37 -4.91
CA GLY A 174 13.04 4.08 -3.69
C GLY A 174 12.28 5.32 -3.22
N THR A 175 12.90 6.50 -3.26
CA THR A 175 12.25 7.79 -2.94
C THR A 175 11.24 8.19 -4.01
N LEU A 176 11.50 7.94 -5.29
CA LEU A 176 10.56 8.19 -6.39
C LEU A 176 9.40 7.19 -6.37
N HIS A 177 9.65 5.93 -6.07
CA HIS A 177 8.62 4.91 -5.81
C HIS A 177 7.79 5.26 -4.58
N TYR A 178 8.45 5.74 -3.55
CA TYR A 178 7.84 6.29 -2.34
C TYR A 178 6.98 7.51 -2.66
N LEU A 179 7.43 8.44 -3.49
CA LEU A 179 6.68 9.61 -3.94
C LEU A 179 5.59 9.24 -4.95
N ILE A 180 5.84 8.32 -5.88
CA ILE A 180 4.85 7.85 -6.87
C ILE A 180 3.79 6.98 -6.19
N GLY A 181 4.16 6.11 -5.26
CA GLY A 181 3.23 5.37 -4.42
C GLY A 181 2.34 6.31 -3.60
N LYS A 182 2.92 7.34 -2.99
CA LYS A 182 2.17 8.40 -2.29
C LYS A 182 1.29 9.21 -3.25
N THR A 183 1.78 9.57 -4.41
CA THR A 183 1.04 10.37 -5.40
C THR A 183 -0.08 9.55 -6.05
N ALA A 184 0.12 8.27 -6.31
CA ALA A 184 -0.92 7.37 -6.81
C ALA A 184 -2.02 7.13 -5.75
N CYS A 185 -1.66 6.94 -4.49
CA CYS A 185 -2.60 6.92 -3.38
C CYS A 185 -3.37 8.24 -3.26
N PHE A 186 -2.69 9.37 -3.27
CA PHE A 186 -3.31 10.70 -3.19
C PHE A 186 -4.18 11.00 -4.42
N GLY A 187 -3.75 10.65 -5.61
CA GLY A 187 -4.48 10.90 -6.86
C GLY A 187 -5.80 10.14 -6.96
N ARG A 188 -5.88 8.91 -6.46
CA ARG A 188 -7.15 8.16 -6.35
C ARG A 188 -7.99 8.57 -5.15
N PHE A 189 -7.36 8.98 -4.06
CA PHE A 189 -8.03 9.55 -2.88
C PHE A 189 -8.90 10.77 -3.24
N LEU A 190 -8.43 11.60 -4.18
CA LEU A 190 -9.16 12.79 -4.65
C LEU A 190 -10.26 12.48 -5.68
N ARG A 191 -10.21 11.35 -6.38
CA ARG A 191 -11.18 11.02 -7.44
C ARG A 191 -12.47 10.36 -6.95
N HIS A 192 -12.50 9.86 -5.72
CA HIS A 192 -13.66 9.14 -5.18
C HIS A 192 -14.34 9.86 -4.01
N ARG A 193 -14.25 11.19 -3.95
CA ARG A 193 -15.22 11.92 -3.12
C ARG A 193 -16.58 11.89 -3.84
N PRO A 194 -17.62 11.30 -3.24
CA PRO A 194 -18.97 11.58 -3.69
C PRO A 194 -19.22 13.09 -3.55
N PRO A 195 -20.02 13.70 -4.45
CA PRO A 195 -20.44 15.09 -4.26
C PRO A 195 -21.11 15.21 -2.89
N LEU A 196 -20.77 16.28 -2.19
CA LEU A 196 -21.37 16.67 -0.91
C LEU A 196 -22.85 16.94 -1.09
#